data_934157e1b14f24bd1b3f203f657a936a
#
_entry.id   934157e1b14f24bd1b3f203f657a936a
#
_cell.length_a   1.000
_cell.length_b   1.000
_cell.length_c   1.000
_cell.angle_alpha   90.00
_cell.angle_beta   90.00
_cell.angle_gamma   90.00
#
_symmetry.space_group_name_H-M   'P 1'
#
loop_
_entity.id
_entity.type
_entity.pdbx_description
1 polymer ?
#
loop_
_entity_poly.entity_id
_entity_poly.type
_entity_poly.pdbx_seq_one_letter_code
_entity_poly.pdbx_strand_id
1 'polypeptide(L)'
;MKKKYADFDKLNRLLVACFEAEKLYYNAALDAQTTDLKRFLNYMAVERNRMSHDISNELHSRDIEPLKDDAEKGNLNRTWQEIKESLEYFDAEAIINSCINRDWNNIKRYDELLERKELPDGILELLEKQKYQLEWYIKQAQLQPKKSPFKEEKGNEGKDDPAKGNEGGKVINLKAM
;
A
#
# COMPACT_ATOMS: atom_id res chain seq x y z
N MET A 1 -1.19 15.03 -31.05
CA MET A 1 -2.03 13.85 -30.82
C MET A 1 -1.28 12.67 -30.21
N LYS A 2 -0.13 12.26 -30.73
CA LYS A 2 0.61 11.11 -30.19
C LYS A 2 1.07 11.26 -28.72
N LYS A 3 1.39 12.46 -28.25
CA LYS A 3 1.79 12.70 -26.86
C LYS A 3 0.67 12.49 -25.84
N LYS A 4 -0.54 12.91 -26.16
CA LYS A 4 -1.71 12.72 -25.26
C LYS A 4 -2.01 11.25 -25.01
N TYR A 5 -1.94 10.42 -26.04
CA TYR A 5 -2.14 8.99 -25.90
C TYR A 5 -1.06 8.32 -25.06
N ALA A 6 0.19 8.73 -25.22
CA ALA A 6 1.31 8.19 -24.43
C ALA A 6 1.15 8.47 -22.94
N ASP A 7 0.65 9.63 -22.55
CA ASP A 7 0.45 9.97 -21.15
C ASP A 7 -0.77 9.28 -20.54
N PHE A 8 -1.84 9.05 -21.32
CA PHE A 8 -2.94 8.21 -20.90
C PHE A 8 -2.53 6.73 -20.77
N ASP A 9 -1.64 6.23 -21.59
CA ASP A 9 -1.05 4.91 -21.42
C ASP A 9 -0.23 4.83 -20.13
N LYS A 10 0.56 5.85 -19.83
CA LYS A 10 1.30 5.95 -18.56
C LYS A 10 0.36 6.05 -17.37
N LEU A 11 -0.75 6.77 -17.48
CA LEU A 11 -1.78 6.84 -16.45
C LEU A 11 -2.42 5.47 -16.21
N ASN A 12 -2.70 4.72 -17.28
CA ASN A 12 -3.19 3.35 -17.19
C ASN A 12 -2.18 2.41 -16.51
N ARG A 13 -0.90 2.58 -16.78
CA ARG A 13 0.15 1.83 -16.08
C ARG A 13 0.24 2.20 -14.60
N LEU A 14 0.03 3.47 -14.27
CA LEU A 14 -0.09 3.90 -12.88
C LEU A 14 -1.30 3.25 -12.20
N LEU A 15 -2.42 3.15 -12.90
CA LEU A 15 -3.61 2.43 -12.41
C LEU A 15 -3.26 0.98 -12.05
N VAL A 16 -2.57 0.27 -12.93
CA VAL A 16 -2.11 -1.11 -12.66
C VAL A 16 -1.17 -1.12 -11.44
N ALA A 17 -0.26 -0.16 -11.33
CA ALA A 17 0.62 -0.06 -10.17
C ALA A 17 -0.16 0.16 -8.84
N CYS A 18 -1.28 0.88 -8.89
CA CYS A 18 -2.18 1.02 -7.74
C CYS A 18 -2.88 -0.30 -7.39
N PHE A 19 -3.31 -1.07 -8.38
CA PHE A 19 -3.85 -2.42 -8.15
C PHE A 19 -2.81 -3.36 -7.54
N GLU A 20 -1.59 -3.33 -8.04
CA GLU A 20 -0.48 -4.11 -7.49
C GLU A 20 -0.18 -3.73 -6.04
N ALA A 21 -0.19 -2.44 -5.72
CA ALA A 21 0.00 -1.97 -4.35
C ALA A 21 -1.14 -2.43 -3.43
N GLU A 22 -2.38 -2.34 -3.87
CA GLU A 22 -3.54 -2.86 -3.15
C GLU A 22 -3.37 -4.34 -2.81
N LYS A 23 -3.03 -5.15 -3.80
CA LYS A 23 -2.84 -6.60 -3.61
C LYS A 23 -1.65 -6.90 -2.71
N LEU A 24 -0.57 -6.15 -2.83
CA LEU A 24 0.59 -6.28 -1.96
C LEU A 24 0.20 -6.07 -0.49
N TYR A 25 -0.47 -4.97 -0.18
CA TYR A 25 -0.92 -4.68 1.18
C TYR A 25 -1.92 -5.71 1.70
N TYR A 26 -2.85 -6.10 0.85
CA TYR A 26 -3.86 -7.10 1.20
C TYR A 26 -3.24 -8.47 1.52
N ASN A 27 -2.33 -8.93 0.67
CA ASN A 27 -1.62 -10.20 0.87
C ASN A 27 -0.70 -10.13 2.09
N ALA A 28 -0.01 -9.02 2.31
CA ALA A 28 0.79 -8.78 3.49
C ALA A 28 -0.08 -8.83 4.78
N ALA A 29 -1.28 -8.28 4.72
CA ALA A 29 -2.24 -8.33 5.83
C ALA A 29 -2.66 -9.76 6.17
N LEU A 30 -2.86 -10.62 5.17
CA LEU A 30 -3.20 -12.02 5.40
C LEU A 30 -2.10 -12.78 6.14
N ASP A 31 -0.85 -12.46 5.84
CA ASP A 31 0.32 -13.10 6.43
C ASP A 31 0.79 -12.43 7.72
N ALA A 32 0.31 -11.23 8.02
CA ALA A 32 0.65 -10.53 9.26
C ALA A 32 0.13 -11.30 10.49
N GLN A 33 0.94 -11.34 11.53
CA GLN A 33 0.66 -12.18 12.69
C GLN A 33 0.03 -11.44 13.86
N THR A 34 0.05 -10.10 13.86
CA THR A 34 -0.62 -9.30 14.88
C THR A 34 -1.85 -8.62 14.33
N THR A 35 -2.85 -8.46 15.18
CA THR A 35 -4.11 -7.77 14.81
C THR A 35 -3.84 -6.33 14.38
N ASP A 36 -2.96 -5.64 15.07
CA ASP A 36 -2.64 -4.24 14.76
C ASP A 36 -1.98 -4.08 13.40
N LEU A 37 -1.03 -4.95 13.07
CA LEU A 37 -0.38 -4.94 11.76
C LEU A 37 -1.38 -5.31 10.64
N LYS A 38 -2.23 -6.30 10.88
CA LYS A 38 -3.31 -6.66 9.94
C LYS A 38 -4.24 -5.49 9.64
N ARG A 39 -4.67 -4.79 10.68
CA ARG A 39 -5.54 -3.61 10.53
C ARG A 39 -4.88 -2.51 9.73
N PHE A 40 -3.63 -2.21 10.04
CA PHE A 40 -2.85 -1.20 9.32
C PHE A 40 -2.71 -1.55 7.84
N LEU A 41 -2.30 -2.78 7.53
CA LEU A 41 -2.11 -3.23 6.15
C LEU A 41 -3.44 -3.29 5.38
N ASN A 42 -4.53 -3.74 6.01
CA ASN A 42 -5.84 -3.72 5.40
C ASN A 42 -6.33 -2.29 5.11
N TYR A 43 -6.10 -1.37 6.02
CA TYR A 43 -6.42 0.04 5.81
C TYR A 43 -5.65 0.59 4.59
N MET A 44 -4.38 0.28 4.48
CA MET A 44 -3.55 0.68 3.35
C MET A 44 -4.05 0.07 2.03
N ALA A 45 -4.48 -1.18 2.04
CA ALA A 45 -5.08 -1.82 0.87
C ALA A 45 -6.37 -1.12 0.43
N VAL A 46 -7.25 -0.79 1.37
CA VAL A 46 -8.50 -0.06 1.08
C VAL A 46 -8.22 1.32 0.49
N GLU A 47 -7.25 2.03 1.01
CA GLU A 47 -6.87 3.34 0.48
C GLU A 47 -6.29 3.25 -0.94
N ARG A 48 -5.50 2.22 -1.25
CA ARG A 48 -5.01 1.96 -2.61
C ARG A 48 -6.15 1.60 -3.57
N ASN A 49 -7.14 0.85 -3.10
CA ASN A 49 -8.35 0.58 -3.86
C ASN A 49 -9.09 1.86 -4.21
N ARG A 50 -9.28 2.75 -3.25
CA ARG A 50 -9.91 4.05 -3.48
C ARG A 50 -9.16 4.86 -4.53
N MET A 51 -7.84 4.93 -4.43
CA MET A 51 -7.00 5.66 -5.38
C MET A 51 -7.12 5.10 -6.80
N SER A 52 -7.13 3.79 -6.95
CA SER A 52 -7.31 3.14 -8.26
C SER A 52 -8.69 3.43 -8.85
N HIS A 53 -9.73 3.42 -8.05
CA HIS A 53 -11.09 3.78 -8.50
C HIS A 53 -11.16 5.23 -8.97
N ASP A 54 -10.53 6.16 -8.29
CA ASP A 54 -10.53 7.56 -8.70
C ASP A 54 -9.84 7.76 -10.05
N ILE A 55 -8.71 7.10 -10.29
CA ILE A 55 -8.03 7.11 -11.59
C ILE A 55 -8.88 6.44 -12.67
N SER A 56 -9.45 5.29 -12.36
CA SER A 56 -10.33 4.56 -13.28
C SER A 56 -11.52 5.39 -13.73
N ASN A 57 -12.16 6.11 -12.80
CA ASN A 57 -13.27 6.99 -13.07
C ASN A 57 -12.88 8.15 -13.99
N GLU A 58 -11.70 8.73 -13.80
CA GLU A 58 -11.18 9.79 -14.67
C GLU A 58 -10.92 9.30 -16.09
N LEU A 59 -10.37 8.11 -16.24
CA LEU A 59 -10.20 7.48 -17.56
C LEU A 59 -11.54 7.21 -18.22
N HIS A 60 -12.46 6.62 -17.47
CA HIS A 60 -13.79 6.26 -17.98
C HIS A 60 -14.60 7.50 -18.40
N SER A 61 -14.52 8.59 -17.65
CA SER A 61 -15.21 9.85 -17.99
C SER A 61 -14.71 10.48 -19.30
N ARG A 62 -13.59 10.03 -19.82
CA ARG A 62 -12.96 10.50 -21.06
C ARG A 62 -12.98 9.47 -22.18
N ASP A 63 -13.84 8.45 -22.04
CA ASP A 63 -13.96 7.34 -23.01
C ASP A 63 -12.65 6.58 -23.23
N ILE A 64 -11.81 6.52 -22.22
CA ILE A 64 -10.59 5.71 -22.22
C ILE A 64 -10.83 4.48 -21.36
N GLU A 65 -10.60 3.30 -21.95
CA GLU A 65 -10.76 2.03 -21.25
C GLU A 65 -9.69 1.88 -20.17
N PRO A 66 -10.08 1.83 -18.89
CA PRO A 66 -9.13 1.52 -17.83
C PRO A 66 -8.58 0.10 -17.97
N LEU A 67 -7.30 -0.09 -17.74
CA LEU A 67 -6.72 -1.43 -17.66
C LEU A 67 -7.36 -2.21 -16.52
N LYS A 68 -7.72 -3.45 -16.81
CA LYS A 68 -8.39 -4.31 -15.83
C LYS A 68 -7.38 -5.08 -15.00
N ASP A 69 -7.69 -5.23 -13.73
CA ASP A 69 -6.98 -6.08 -12.79
C ASP A 69 -6.77 -7.52 -13.34
N ASP A 70 -7.76 -8.04 -14.06
CA ASP A 70 -7.75 -9.40 -14.57
C ASP A 70 -6.63 -9.72 -15.57
N ALA A 71 -6.13 -8.74 -16.31
CA ALA A 71 -5.03 -8.92 -17.25
C ALA A 71 -3.70 -9.22 -16.57
N GLU A 72 -3.56 -8.85 -15.31
CA GLU A 72 -2.32 -8.92 -14.54
C GLU A 72 -2.43 -9.82 -13.28
N LYS A 73 -3.50 -10.58 -13.14
CA LYS A 73 -3.78 -11.40 -11.94
C LYS A 73 -2.61 -12.28 -11.50
N GLY A 74 -1.92 -12.90 -12.43
CA GLY A 74 -0.76 -13.73 -12.14
C GLY A 74 0.40 -12.92 -11.55
N ASN A 75 0.62 -11.71 -12.06
CA ASN A 75 1.72 -10.84 -11.65
C ASN A 75 1.46 -10.15 -10.30
N LEU A 76 0.20 -9.81 -10.00
CA LEU A 76 -0.17 -9.15 -8.75
C LEU A 76 0.09 -10.01 -7.52
N ASN A 77 -0.26 -11.28 -7.58
CA ASN A 77 0.02 -12.24 -6.51
C ASN A 77 1.51 -12.60 -6.43
N ARG A 78 2.17 -12.61 -7.57
CA ARG A 78 3.60 -12.91 -7.69
C ARG A 78 4.47 -11.89 -6.96
N THR A 79 4.14 -10.62 -7.00
CA THR A 79 4.91 -9.55 -6.35
C THR A 79 5.07 -9.82 -4.85
N TRP A 80 4.00 -10.15 -4.15
CA TRP A 80 4.07 -10.48 -2.73
C TRP A 80 4.86 -11.76 -2.48
N GLN A 81 4.65 -12.77 -3.29
CA GLN A 81 5.39 -14.03 -3.18
C GLN A 81 6.89 -13.84 -3.35
N GLU A 82 7.31 -13.06 -4.33
CA GLU A 82 8.72 -12.73 -4.57
C GLU A 82 9.33 -11.94 -3.40
N ILE A 83 8.61 -10.99 -2.85
CA ILE A 83 9.04 -10.24 -1.66
C ILE A 83 9.20 -11.20 -0.47
N LYS A 84 8.20 -12.02 -0.22
CA LYS A 84 8.18 -12.99 0.87
C LYS A 84 9.35 -13.96 0.80
N GLU A 85 9.68 -14.47 -0.38
CA GLU A 85 10.81 -15.36 -0.61
C GLU A 85 12.16 -14.69 -0.39
N SER A 86 12.26 -13.39 -0.60
CA SER A 86 13.48 -12.61 -0.39
C SER A 86 13.71 -12.20 1.07
N LEU A 87 12.71 -12.33 1.94
CA LEU A 87 12.82 -11.97 3.34
C LEU A 87 13.45 -13.11 4.15
N GLU A 88 14.57 -12.80 4.78
CA GLU A 88 15.23 -13.74 5.70
C GLU A 88 14.37 -13.99 6.94
N TYR A 89 13.74 -12.92 7.44
CA TYR A 89 12.83 -12.96 8.57
C TYR A 89 11.50 -12.31 8.20
N PHE A 90 10.42 -12.97 8.55
CA PHE A 90 9.06 -12.56 8.27
C PHE A 90 8.51 -11.69 9.40
N ASP A 91 9.18 -10.59 9.71
CA ASP A 91 8.79 -9.68 10.77
C ASP A 91 8.06 -8.44 10.24
N ALA A 92 7.42 -7.72 11.16
CA ALA A 92 6.62 -6.53 10.85
C ALA A 92 7.46 -5.44 10.17
N GLU A 93 8.70 -5.26 10.59
CA GLU A 93 9.59 -4.25 10.02
C GLU A 93 9.92 -4.56 8.54
N ALA A 94 10.26 -5.81 8.24
CA ALA A 94 10.57 -6.23 6.88
C ALA A 94 9.36 -6.08 5.96
N ILE A 95 8.17 -6.47 6.41
CA ILE A 95 6.92 -6.32 5.67
C ILE A 95 6.64 -4.85 5.39
N ILE A 96 6.69 -4.00 6.41
CA ILE A 96 6.42 -2.56 6.28
C ILE A 96 7.43 -1.91 5.34
N ASN A 97 8.72 -2.21 5.48
CA ASN A 97 9.75 -1.64 4.61
C ASN A 97 9.56 -2.04 3.14
N SER A 98 9.15 -3.27 2.88
CA SER A 98 8.83 -3.73 1.52
C SER A 98 7.66 -2.95 0.92
N CYS A 99 6.62 -2.72 1.71
CA CYS A 99 5.46 -1.92 1.31
C CYS A 99 5.84 -0.45 1.06
N ILE A 100 6.64 0.15 1.93
CA ILE A 100 7.14 1.53 1.79
C ILE A 100 7.97 1.68 0.51
N ASN A 101 8.86 0.75 0.23
CA ASN A 101 9.67 0.78 -0.99
C ASN A 101 8.79 0.74 -2.25
N ARG A 102 7.73 -0.02 -2.24
CA ARG A 102 6.77 -0.06 -3.34
C ARG A 102 6.06 1.29 -3.51
N ASP A 103 5.65 1.90 -2.41
CA ASP A 103 5.00 3.20 -2.45
C ASP A 103 5.96 4.30 -2.97
N TRP A 104 7.22 4.29 -2.57
CA TRP A 104 8.23 5.21 -3.13
C TRP A 104 8.40 5.04 -4.64
N ASN A 105 8.42 3.81 -5.12
CA ASN A 105 8.48 3.54 -6.56
C ASN A 105 7.25 4.07 -7.29
N ASN A 106 6.08 3.97 -6.68
CA ASN A 106 4.85 4.53 -7.25
C ASN A 106 4.86 6.06 -7.25
N ILE A 107 5.36 6.70 -6.21
CA ILE A 107 5.53 8.16 -6.16
C ILE A 107 6.36 8.68 -7.34
N LYS A 108 7.41 7.97 -7.73
CA LYS A 108 8.21 8.33 -8.92
C LYS A 108 7.36 8.33 -10.19
N ARG A 109 6.39 7.43 -10.32
CA ARG A 109 5.46 7.40 -11.46
C ARG A 109 4.52 8.60 -11.44
N TYR A 110 4.03 9.00 -10.26
CA TYR A 110 3.26 10.25 -10.11
C TYR A 110 4.08 11.46 -10.49
N ASP A 111 5.32 11.57 -10.01
CA ASP A 111 6.21 12.68 -10.32
C ASP A 111 6.47 12.82 -11.82
N GLU A 112 6.69 11.71 -12.51
CA GLU A 112 6.91 11.73 -13.96
C GLU A 112 5.69 12.34 -14.69
N LEU A 113 4.47 11.93 -14.36
CA LEU A 113 3.26 12.45 -14.97
C LEU A 113 3.01 13.92 -14.61
N LEU A 114 3.29 14.31 -13.38
CA LEU A 114 3.12 15.69 -12.91
C LEU A 114 4.14 16.64 -13.55
N GLU A 115 5.37 16.20 -13.74
CA GLU A 115 6.43 17.00 -14.38
C GLU A 115 6.16 17.21 -15.88
N ARG A 116 5.62 16.23 -16.54
CA ARG A 116 5.30 16.31 -17.97
C ARG A 116 4.15 17.27 -18.26
N LYS A 117 3.19 17.41 -17.36
CA LYS A 117 2.00 18.27 -17.47
C LYS A 117 1.20 18.10 -18.78
N GLU A 118 1.18 16.91 -19.33
CA GLU A 118 0.51 16.59 -20.60
C GLU A 118 -0.93 16.09 -20.40
N LEU A 119 -1.31 15.77 -19.17
CA LEU A 119 -2.66 15.32 -18.81
C LEU A 119 -3.58 16.51 -18.53
N PRO A 120 -4.90 16.33 -18.66
CA PRO A 120 -5.87 17.35 -18.28
C PRO A 120 -5.70 17.82 -16.83
N ASP A 121 -6.00 19.08 -16.57
CA ASP A 121 -5.81 19.71 -15.24
C ASP A 121 -6.52 18.95 -14.11
N GLY A 122 -7.73 18.46 -14.35
CA GLY A 122 -8.46 17.67 -13.35
C GLY A 122 -7.76 16.37 -12.96
N ILE A 123 -7.10 15.73 -13.90
CA ILE A 123 -6.28 14.53 -13.64
C ILE A 123 -5.00 14.91 -12.90
N LEU A 124 -4.32 15.98 -13.30
CA LEU A 124 -3.11 16.45 -12.62
C LEU A 124 -3.39 16.82 -11.16
N GLU A 125 -4.50 17.47 -10.88
CA GLU A 125 -4.94 17.79 -9.52
C GLU A 125 -5.19 16.51 -8.70
N LEU A 126 -5.85 15.51 -9.28
CA LEU A 126 -6.07 14.22 -8.64
C LEU A 126 -4.74 13.53 -8.31
N LEU A 127 -3.81 13.49 -9.27
CA LEU A 127 -2.51 12.87 -9.08
C LEU A 127 -1.66 13.57 -8.02
N GLU A 128 -1.70 14.90 -7.98
CA GLU A 128 -1.01 15.67 -6.96
C GLU A 128 -1.56 15.35 -5.56
N LYS A 129 -2.88 15.33 -5.42
CA LYS A 129 -3.54 14.94 -4.18
C LYS A 129 -3.17 13.52 -3.75
N GLN A 130 -3.20 12.57 -4.67
CA GLN A 130 -2.85 11.18 -4.38
C GLN A 130 -1.38 11.03 -3.99
N LYS A 131 -0.47 11.76 -4.64
CA LYS A 131 0.95 11.79 -4.27
C LYS A 131 1.13 12.24 -2.81
N TYR A 132 0.49 13.33 -2.40
CA TYR A 132 0.52 13.81 -1.02
C TYR A 132 -0.04 12.78 -0.05
N GLN A 133 -1.11 12.11 -0.41
CA GLN A 133 -1.67 11.02 0.39
C GLN A 133 -0.68 9.86 0.56
N LEU A 134 0.02 9.46 -0.50
CA LEU A 134 1.03 8.41 -0.43
C LEU A 134 2.21 8.81 0.46
N GLU A 135 2.70 10.03 0.35
CA GLU A 135 3.75 10.55 1.21
C GLU A 135 3.33 10.53 2.68
N TRP A 136 2.09 10.90 2.97
CA TRP A 136 1.54 10.84 4.31
C TRP A 136 1.44 9.40 4.83
N TYR A 137 0.96 8.46 4.00
CA TYR A 137 0.89 7.04 4.38
C TYR A 137 2.26 6.45 4.66
N ILE A 138 3.28 6.83 3.90
CA ILE A 138 4.65 6.41 4.16
C ILE A 138 5.12 6.90 5.53
N LYS A 139 4.84 8.14 5.89
CA LYS A 139 5.15 8.67 7.22
C LYS A 139 4.44 7.88 8.32
N GLN A 140 3.17 7.56 8.13
CA GLN A 140 2.42 6.75 9.09
C GLN A 140 3.00 5.34 9.21
N ALA A 141 3.41 4.75 8.10
CA ALA A 141 4.05 3.44 8.10
C ALA A 141 5.40 3.45 8.86
N GLN A 142 6.17 4.51 8.71
CA GLN A 142 7.44 4.68 9.42
C GLN A 142 7.27 4.87 10.94
N LEU A 143 6.10 5.34 11.38
CA LEU A 143 5.77 5.50 12.80
C LEU A 143 5.27 4.19 13.44
N GLN A 144 5.00 3.14 12.66
CA GLN A 144 4.62 1.85 13.21
C GLN A 144 5.74 1.26 14.06
N PRO A 145 5.42 0.50 15.14
CA PRO A 145 6.43 -0.09 16.00
C PRO A 145 7.39 -0.98 15.20
N LYS A 146 8.67 -0.66 15.27
CA LYS A 146 9.72 -1.42 14.55
C LYS A 146 10.09 -2.72 15.27
N LYS A 147 9.78 -2.82 16.56
CA LYS A 147 9.99 -4.05 17.31
C LYS A 147 8.81 -4.98 17.04
N SER A 148 9.11 -6.13 16.46
CA SER A 148 8.14 -7.18 16.32
C SER A 148 7.64 -7.62 17.69
N PRO A 149 6.33 -7.60 17.96
CA PRO A 149 5.77 -8.19 19.18
C PRO A 149 6.19 -9.64 19.42
N PHE A 150 6.59 -10.34 18.36
CA PHE A 150 7.06 -11.72 18.41
C PHE A 150 8.35 -11.92 19.21
N LYS A 151 9.24 -10.94 19.24
CA LYS A 151 10.49 -11.03 20.03
C LYS A 151 10.23 -10.85 21.51
N GLU A 152 9.15 -10.20 21.89
CA GLU A 152 8.76 -9.97 23.27
C GLU A 152 8.00 -11.15 23.87
N GLU A 153 7.19 -11.85 23.07
CA GLU A 153 6.44 -13.03 23.52
C GLU A 153 7.34 -14.23 23.80
N LYS A 154 8.44 -14.38 23.08
CA LYS A 154 9.42 -15.47 23.33
C LYS A 154 10.27 -15.28 24.58
N GLY A 155 10.29 -14.09 25.14
CA GLY A 155 11.05 -13.79 26.36
C GLY A 155 10.28 -14.02 27.65
N ASN A 156 8.98 -14.30 27.58
CA ASN A 156 8.10 -14.33 28.74
C ASN A 156 7.46 -15.71 29.01
N GLU A 157 7.95 -16.76 28.36
CA GLU A 157 7.57 -18.15 28.68
C GLU A 157 8.18 -18.60 30.02
N GLY A 158 7.76 -18.00 31.11
CA GLY A 158 8.33 -18.45 32.37
C GLY A 158 7.80 -17.78 33.63
N LYS A 159 6.79 -16.96 33.53
CA LYS A 159 6.12 -16.45 34.73
C LYS A 159 4.61 -16.54 34.57
N ASP A 160 4.10 -17.66 34.99
CA ASP A 160 2.71 -17.79 35.38
C ASP A 160 2.41 -16.82 36.51
N ASP A 161 1.78 -15.73 36.19
CA ASP A 161 1.05 -14.97 37.17
C ASP A 161 -0.43 -14.93 36.74
N PRO A 162 -1.25 -15.83 37.28
CA PRO A 162 -2.64 -15.97 36.84
C PRO A 162 -3.58 -14.89 37.39
N ALA A 163 -3.04 -13.89 38.05
CA ALA A 163 -3.85 -12.98 38.86
C ALA A 163 -4.06 -11.58 38.23
N LYS A 164 -3.51 -11.28 37.06
CA LYS A 164 -3.80 -10.01 36.40
C LYS A 164 -4.49 -10.27 35.08
N GLY A 165 -5.80 -10.22 35.17
CA GLY A 165 -6.68 -10.25 34.03
C GLY A 165 -6.25 -9.21 33.00
N ASN A 166 -6.14 -9.71 31.86
CA ASN A 166 -6.33 -9.11 30.57
C ASN A 166 -6.72 -7.62 30.58
N GLU A 167 -5.81 -6.77 30.90
CA GLU A 167 -5.89 -5.41 30.41
C GLU A 167 -5.24 -5.43 29.04
N GLY A 168 -6.10 -5.70 28.12
CA GLY A 168 -5.86 -5.95 26.75
C GLY A 168 -4.84 -5.05 26.12
N GLY A 169 -4.16 -5.63 25.20
CA GLY A 169 -3.22 -4.93 24.36
C GLY A 169 -3.72 -3.54 24.02
N LYS A 170 -2.87 -2.57 24.26
CA LYS A 170 -3.14 -1.19 23.87
C LYS A 170 -3.53 -1.19 22.42
N VAL A 171 -4.81 -1.04 22.19
CA VAL A 171 -5.31 -0.81 20.85
C VAL A 171 -4.57 0.39 20.30
N ILE A 172 -3.75 0.18 19.29
CA ILE A 172 -3.15 1.28 18.56
C ILE A 172 -4.32 2.13 18.08
N ASN A 173 -4.37 3.35 18.56
CA ASN A 173 -5.49 4.23 18.28
C ASN A 173 -5.39 4.72 16.84
N LEU A 174 -5.98 3.97 15.93
CA LEU A 174 -6.09 4.32 14.51
C LEU A 174 -6.89 5.60 14.26
N LYS A 175 -7.41 6.23 15.33
CA LYS A 175 -8.09 7.53 15.22
C LYS A 175 -7.14 8.67 14.81
N ALA A 176 -5.83 8.47 14.87
CA ALA A 176 -4.86 9.43 14.36
C ALA A 176 -4.67 9.35 12.85
N MET A 177 -5.28 8.40 12.21
CA MET A 177 -5.35 8.28 10.77
C MET A 177 -6.76 8.68 10.32
#